data_ad1fa20137a2c04ad74b0a4f3ccc6d8d
#
_entry.id   ad1fa20137a2c04ad74b0a4f3ccc6d8d
#
_cell.length_a   1.000
_cell.length_b   1.000
_cell.length_c   1.000
_cell.angle_alpha   90.00
_cell.angle_beta   90.00
_cell.angle_gamma   90.00
#
_symmetry.space_group_name_H-M   'P 1'
#
loop_
_entity.id
_entity.type
_entity.pdbx_description
1 polymer ?
#
loop_
_entity_poly.entity_id
_entity_poly.type
_entity_poly.pdbx_seq_one_letter_code
_entity_poly.pdbx_strand_id
1 'polypeptide(L)'
;QESRGLGDVYKRQHVGNVHFIQDNESKSSFGVLRGLHYQEGDCSQAKLVRVIKGKVLDVAVDLRKSSPTFGKYVSVELSEENKRQFFIPRGFAHGFLVLSDEAVFTYKVDNVYAPQSEASIRFDDEAIGIEWPVATEQLLLSDKDGHAVSFKDAVYYE
;
A
#
# COMPACT_ATOMS: atom_id res chain seq x y z
N GLN A 1 -2.89 26.46 9.74
CA GLN A 1 -4.25 26.21 10.23
C GLN A 1 -5.25 26.05 9.09
N GLU A 2 -5.20 26.90 8.09
CA GLU A 2 -6.03 26.79 6.90
C GLU A 2 -5.77 25.51 6.11
N SER A 3 -4.51 25.10 6.01
CA SER A 3 -4.16 23.83 5.36
C SER A 3 -4.67 22.62 6.12
N ARG A 4 -4.81 22.69 7.44
CA ARG A 4 -5.45 21.63 8.24
C ARG A 4 -6.93 21.53 7.92
N GLY A 5 -7.63 22.67 7.86
CA GLY A 5 -9.04 22.71 7.51
C GLY A 5 -9.32 22.13 6.13
N LEU A 6 -8.53 22.49 5.14
CA LEU A 6 -8.63 21.95 3.78
C LEU A 6 -8.33 20.45 3.72
N GLY A 7 -7.31 20.00 4.45
CA GLY A 7 -6.98 18.58 4.56
C GLY A 7 -8.11 17.76 5.19
N ASP A 8 -8.73 18.28 6.23
CA ASP A 8 -9.85 17.61 6.90
C ASP A 8 -11.11 17.58 6.03
N VAL A 9 -11.39 18.66 5.31
CA VAL A 9 -12.50 18.71 4.35
C VAL A 9 -12.26 17.71 3.22
N TYR A 10 -11.05 17.68 2.66
CA TYR A 10 -10.68 16.71 1.62
C TYR A 10 -10.86 15.27 2.10
N LYS A 11 -10.37 14.95 3.29
CA LYS A 11 -10.53 13.61 3.89
C LYS A 11 -11.99 13.23 4.04
N ARG A 12 -12.84 14.12 4.56
CA ARG A 12 -14.28 13.86 4.71
C ARG A 12 -14.97 13.61 3.38
N GLN A 13 -14.60 14.33 2.33
CA GLN A 13 -15.23 14.21 1.02
C GLN A 13 -14.81 12.95 0.27
N HIS A 14 -13.54 12.52 0.38
CA HIS A 14 -12.97 11.46 -0.44
C HIS A 14 -12.77 10.13 0.30
N VAL A 15 -12.60 10.18 1.62
CA VAL A 15 -12.35 9.00 2.46
C VAL A 15 -13.61 8.56 3.22
N GLY A 16 -14.63 9.43 3.30
CA GLY A 16 -15.90 9.12 3.97
C GLY A 16 -15.75 8.98 5.49
N ASN A 17 -16.44 7.98 6.06
CA ASN A 17 -16.51 7.76 7.50
C ASN A 17 -15.40 6.87 8.06
N VAL A 18 -14.25 6.79 7.41
CA VAL A 18 -13.12 6.01 7.90
C VAL A 18 -12.52 6.66 9.14
N HIS A 19 -12.38 5.88 10.19
CA HIS A 19 -11.81 6.31 11.45
C HIS A 19 -10.43 5.70 11.63
N PHE A 20 -9.39 6.51 11.47
CA PHE A 20 -8.00 6.05 11.67
C PHE A 20 -7.66 5.98 13.14
N ILE A 21 -7.04 4.87 13.56
CA ILE A 21 -6.74 4.56 14.95
C ILE A 21 -5.24 4.46 15.24
N GLN A 22 -4.39 4.41 14.22
CA GLN A 22 -2.97 4.24 14.39
C GLN A 22 -2.19 4.90 13.26
N ASP A 23 -1.05 5.51 13.61
CA ASP A 23 -0.05 6.01 12.68
C ASP A 23 1.17 5.10 12.70
N ASN A 24 1.75 4.90 11.51
CA ASN A 24 2.99 4.13 11.34
C ASN A 24 3.98 4.96 10.52
N GLU A 25 5.27 4.77 10.81
CA GLU A 25 6.35 5.38 10.06
C GLU A 25 7.46 4.37 9.84
N SER A 26 8.05 4.38 8.66
CA SER A 26 9.20 3.56 8.33
C SER A 26 10.18 4.33 7.46
N LYS A 27 11.47 3.98 7.57
CA LYS A 27 12.54 4.50 6.73
C LYS A 27 13.15 3.33 5.96
N SER A 28 13.37 3.52 4.67
CA SER A 28 13.91 2.48 3.79
C SER A 28 14.86 3.09 2.77
N SER A 29 15.81 2.29 2.28
CA SER A 29 16.80 2.69 1.27
C SER A 29 16.31 2.39 -0.15
N PHE A 30 17.04 2.90 -1.15
CA PHE A 30 16.75 2.65 -2.56
C PHE A 30 16.59 1.15 -2.85
N GLY A 31 15.58 0.83 -3.67
CA GLY A 31 15.33 -0.52 -4.12
C GLY A 31 14.55 -1.40 -3.13
N VAL A 32 14.34 -0.96 -1.89
CA VAL A 32 13.50 -1.70 -0.96
C VAL A 32 12.07 -1.74 -1.50
N LEU A 33 11.57 -2.95 -1.68
CA LEU A 33 10.20 -3.23 -2.06
C LEU A 33 9.53 -4.01 -0.93
N ARG A 34 8.42 -3.50 -0.42
CA ARG A 34 7.59 -4.16 0.61
C ARG A 34 6.21 -4.42 0.04
N GLY A 35 5.79 -5.66 0.09
CA GLY A 35 4.46 -6.03 -0.37
C GLY A 35 4.41 -7.31 -1.20
N LEU A 36 3.29 -7.64 -1.69
CA LEU A 36 1.98 -6.94 -1.50
C LEU A 36 1.30 -7.47 -0.24
N HIS A 37 1.03 -6.62 0.73
CA HIS A 37 0.52 -7.02 2.05
C HIS A 37 -0.94 -6.65 2.25
N TYR A 38 -1.67 -7.49 3.00
CA TYR A 38 -3.03 -7.22 3.46
C TYR A 38 -3.34 -8.07 4.70
N GLN A 39 -4.44 -7.78 5.35
CA GLN A 39 -4.99 -8.60 6.44
C GLN A 39 -6.33 -9.17 5.99
N GLU A 40 -6.52 -10.47 6.18
CA GLU A 40 -7.69 -11.21 5.69
C GLU A 40 -8.95 -10.86 6.47
N GLY A 41 -10.10 -11.03 5.81
CA GLY A 41 -11.42 -10.94 6.41
C GLY A 41 -11.70 -9.62 7.12
N ASP A 42 -12.28 -9.69 8.29
CA ASP A 42 -12.67 -8.52 9.09
C ASP A 42 -11.46 -7.74 9.66
N CYS A 43 -10.26 -8.31 9.57
CA CYS A 43 -9.04 -7.64 9.95
C CYS A 43 -8.50 -6.69 8.87
N SER A 44 -9.14 -6.62 7.72
CA SER A 44 -8.73 -5.72 6.63
C SER A 44 -8.57 -4.29 7.12
N GLN A 45 -7.56 -3.60 6.59
CA GLN A 45 -7.22 -2.23 6.97
C GLN A 45 -7.38 -1.29 5.77
N ALA A 46 -8.10 -0.19 5.97
CA ALA A 46 -7.97 0.97 5.10
C ALA A 46 -6.73 1.76 5.52
N LYS A 47 -6.03 2.32 4.55
CA LYS A 47 -4.77 3.03 4.76
C LYS A 47 -4.80 4.39 4.08
N LEU A 48 -4.22 5.38 4.73
CA LEU A 48 -3.91 6.67 4.12
C LEU A 48 -2.41 6.85 4.19
N VAL A 49 -1.76 6.86 3.04
CA VAL A 49 -0.30 6.81 2.94
C VAL A 49 0.27 8.09 2.35
N ARG A 50 1.47 8.47 2.78
CA ARG A 50 2.23 9.58 2.22
C ARG A 50 3.73 9.41 2.46
N VAL A 51 4.52 10.15 1.69
CA VAL A 51 5.98 10.21 1.84
C VAL A 51 6.38 11.56 2.42
N ILE A 52 7.11 11.54 3.54
CA ILE A 52 7.64 12.74 4.19
C ILE A 52 8.97 13.16 3.56
N LYS A 53 9.82 12.18 3.24
CA LYS A 53 11.14 12.39 2.64
C LYS A 53 11.36 11.36 1.53
N GLY A 54 11.93 11.83 0.43
CA GLY A 54 12.24 10.95 -0.71
C GLY A 54 11.04 10.68 -1.60
N LYS A 55 11.06 9.52 -2.25
CA LYS A 55 10.10 9.15 -3.27
C LYS A 55 9.87 7.64 -3.28
N VAL A 56 8.61 7.23 -3.44
CA VAL A 56 8.23 5.83 -3.64
C VAL A 56 7.24 5.70 -4.79
N LEU A 57 7.20 4.51 -5.40
CA LEU A 57 6.03 4.07 -6.17
C LEU A 57 5.16 3.25 -5.23
N ASP A 58 3.94 3.71 -4.99
CA ASP A 58 2.96 3.03 -4.15
C ASP A 58 1.95 2.28 -5.03
N VAL A 59 1.61 1.05 -4.64
CA VAL A 59 0.77 0.16 -5.44
C VAL A 59 -0.34 -0.43 -4.57
N ALA A 60 -1.56 -0.42 -5.10
CA ALA A 60 -2.73 -1.06 -4.49
C ALA A 60 -3.39 -2.00 -5.49
N VAL A 61 -3.67 -3.22 -5.07
CA VAL A 61 -4.31 -4.27 -5.89
C VAL A 61 -5.67 -4.61 -5.29
N ASP A 62 -6.71 -4.56 -6.11
CA ASP A 62 -8.07 -4.88 -5.68
C ASP A 62 -8.25 -6.39 -5.52
N LEU A 63 -8.53 -6.83 -4.29
CA LEU A 63 -8.78 -8.24 -3.95
C LEU A 63 -10.25 -8.55 -3.68
N ARG A 64 -11.17 -7.64 -3.98
CA ARG A 64 -12.60 -7.83 -3.77
C ARG A 64 -13.21 -8.55 -4.98
N LYS A 65 -13.66 -9.79 -4.81
CA LYS A 65 -14.19 -10.62 -5.90
C LYS A 65 -15.36 -9.98 -6.64
N SER A 66 -16.22 -9.28 -5.93
CA SER A 66 -17.41 -8.63 -6.52
C SER A 66 -17.11 -7.29 -7.20
N SER A 67 -15.88 -6.80 -7.10
CA SER A 67 -15.48 -5.52 -7.69
C SER A 67 -15.25 -5.64 -9.20
N PRO A 68 -15.67 -4.65 -10.00
CA PRO A 68 -15.35 -4.62 -11.43
C PRO A 68 -13.85 -4.46 -11.70
N THR A 69 -13.06 -4.08 -10.70
CA THR A 69 -11.60 -3.92 -10.81
C THR A 69 -10.84 -5.05 -10.11
N PHE A 70 -11.50 -6.15 -9.74
CA PHE A 70 -10.86 -7.30 -9.12
C PHE A 70 -9.61 -7.74 -9.90
N GLY A 71 -8.49 -7.91 -9.19
CA GLY A 71 -7.20 -8.30 -9.77
C GLY A 71 -6.44 -7.19 -10.48
N LYS A 72 -7.01 -6.01 -10.60
CA LYS A 72 -6.34 -4.85 -11.20
C LYS A 72 -5.63 -4.03 -10.15
N TYR A 73 -4.60 -3.30 -10.59
CA TYR A 73 -3.82 -2.45 -9.69
C TYR A 73 -3.85 -0.99 -10.10
N VAL A 74 -3.58 -0.14 -9.13
CA VAL A 74 -3.30 1.29 -9.32
C VAL A 74 -1.92 1.55 -8.74
N SER A 75 -1.10 2.31 -9.45
CA SER A 75 0.19 2.79 -8.95
C SER A 75 0.22 4.30 -8.94
N VAL A 76 0.85 4.87 -7.92
CA VAL A 76 1.01 6.32 -7.79
C VAL A 76 2.39 6.64 -7.22
N GLU A 77 3.04 7.64 -7.79
CA GLU A 77 4.28 8.18 -7.23
C GLU A 77 3.94 9.12 -6.09
N LEU A 78 4.52 8.84 -4.92
CA LEU A 78 4.41 9.67 -3.72
C LEU A 78 5.78 10.22 -3.39
N SER A 79 5.89 11.53 -3.14
CA SER A 79 7.15 12.18 -2.84
C SER A 79 6.99 13.35 -1.88
N GLU A 80 8.10 13.78 -1.29
CA GLU A 80 8.14 15.00 -0.48
C GLU A 80 7.79 16.25 -1.30
N GLU A 81 8.08 16.24 -2.60
CA GLU A 81 7.78 17.36 -3.51
C GLU A 81 6.31 17.41 -3.90
N ASN A 82 5.72 16.28 -4.31
CA ASN A 82 4.34 16.29 -4.79
C ASN A 82 3.31 16.30 -3.65
N LYS A 83 3.71 15.90 -2.46
CA LYS A 83 2.87 15.90 -1.24
C LYS A 83 1.54 15.14 -1.38
N ARG A 84 1.47 14.21 -2.32
CA ARG A 84 0.28 13.39 -2.55
C ARG A 84 0.05 12.47 -1.37
N GLN A 85 -1.22 12.25 -1.07
CA GLN A 85 -1.69 11.22 -0.16
C GLN A 85 -2.51 10.22 -0.95
N PHE A 86 -2.32 8.93 -0.66
CA PHE A 86 -3.01 7.86 -1.35
C PHE A 86 -3.90 7.11 -0.36
N PHE A 87 -5.20 7.09 -0.63
CA PHE A 87 -6.16 6.33 0.16
C PHE A 87 -6.37 4.95 -0.46
N ILE A 88 -6.14 3.91 0.35
CA ILE A 88 -6.31 2.51 -0.03
C ILE A 88 -7.44 1.95 0.82
N PRO A 89 -8.61 1.64 0.23
CA PRO A 89 -9.73 1.07 0.96
C PRO A 89 -9.42 -0.31 1.55
N ARG A 90 -10.24 -0.77 2.49
CA ARG A 90 -10.26 -2.18 2.86
C ARG A 90 -10.52 -3.04 1.62
N GLY A 91 -9.94 -4.23 1.60
CA GLY A 91 -10.10 -5.15 0.47
C GLY A 91 -9.00 -5.08 -0.58
N PHE A 92 -7.96 -4.29 -0.34
CA PHE A 92 -6.82 -4.15 -1.24
C PHE A 92 -5.54 -4.71 -0.61
N ALA A 93 -4.68 -5.31 -1.44
CA ALA A 93 -3.29 -5.55 -1.09
C ALA A 93 -2.48 -4.28 -1.42
N HIS A 94 -1.42 -4.04 -0.64
CA HIS A 94 -0.64 -2.82 -0.71
C HIS A 94 0.85 -3.11 -0.70
N GLY A 95 1.59 -2.37 -1.50
CA GLY A 95 3.05 -2.41 -1.50
C GLY A 95 3.65 -1.11 -1.99
N PHE A 96 4.95 -0.95 -1.77
CA PHE A 96 5.67 0.20 -2.29
C PHE A 96 7.12 -0.14 -2.63
N LEU A 97 7.69 0.64 -3.54
CA LEU A 97 9.08 0.56 -3.97
C LEU A 97 9.76 1.92 -3.75
N VAL A 98 10.89 1.93 -3.07
CA VAL A 98 11.68 3.14 -2.84
C VAL A 98 12.47 3.52 -4.10
N LEU A 99 12.26 4.74 -4.59
CA LEU A 99 12.87 5.26 -5.83
C LEU A 99 13.97 6.29 -5.59
N SER A 100 14.17 6.75 -4.35
CA SER A 100 15.22 7.68 -3.94
C SER A 100 16.26 6.96 -3.07
N ASP A 101 17.37 7.60 -2.75
CA ASP A 101 18.42 7.02 -1.89
C ASP A 101 17.85 6.51 -0.56
N GLU A 102 16.92 7.27 0.00
CA GLU A 102 16.13 6.86 1.14
C GLU A 102 14.73 7.47 1.06
N ALA A 103 13.78 6.84 1.71
CA ALA A 103 12.42 7.37 1.85
C ALA A 103 11.91 7.18 3.27
N VAL A 104 11.23 8.21 3.78
CA VAL A 104 10.44 8.13 5.02
C VAL A 104 8.98 8.08 4.62
N PHE A 105 8.34 6.96 4.94
CA PHE A 105 6.99 6.61 4.55
C PHE A 105 6.10 6.54 5.78
N THR A 106 4.97 7.24 5.75
CA THR A 106 4.01 7.23 6.85
C THR A 106 2.63 6.80 6.35
N TYR A 107 1.88 6.12 7.22
CA TYR A 107 0.51 5.76 6.89
C TYR A 107 -0.35 5.63 8.13
N LYS A 108 -1.62 5.98 7.96
CA LYS A 108 -2.67 5.79 8.96
C LYS A 108 -3.46 4.54 8.60
N VAL A 109 -3.91 3.81 9.62
CA VAL A 109 -4.76 2.62 9.45
C VAL A 109 -6.01 2.72 10.31
N ASP A 110 -7.09 2.12 9.82
CA ASP A 110 -8.42 2.13 10.48
C ASP A 110 -8.72 0.86 11.28
N ASN A 111 -7.77 -0.08 11.33
CA ASN A 111 -7.94 -1.32 12.07
C ASN A 111 -6.62 -1.74 12.71
N VAL A 112 -6.68 -2.57 13.75
CA VAL A 112 -5.51 -3.01 14.49
C VAL A 112 -4.65 -3.97 13.66
N TYR A 113 -3.35 -4.01 13.98
CA TYR A 113 -2.47 -5.02 13.42
C TYR A 113 -2.83 -6.41 13.96
N ALA A 114 -3.11 -7.33 13.05
CA ALA A 114 -3.53 -8.70 13.35
C ALA A 114 -2.57 -9.68 12.65
N PRO A 115 -1.43 -10.05 13.29
CA PRO A 115 -0.42 -10.91 12.65
C PRO A 115 -0.96 -12.24 12.15
N GLN A 116 -1.96 -12.80 12.84
CA GLN A 116 -2.58 -14.07 12.46
C GLN A 116 -3.42 -13.97 11.16
N SER A 117 -3.78 -12.76 10.76
CA SER A 117 -4.55 -12.50 9.53
C SER A 117 -3.70 -11.91 8.42
N GLU A 118 -2.41 -11.72 8.67
CA GLU A 118 -1.51 -11.13 7.69
C GLU A 118 -1.27 -12.08 6.53
N ALA A 119 -1.38 -11.55 5.32
CA ALA A 119 -1.17 -12.29 4.08
C ALA A 119 -0.37 -11.43 3.09
N SER A 120 0.26 -12.09 2.14
CA SER A 120 1.03 -11.41 1.10
C SER A 120 0.93 -12.14 -0.24
N ILE A 121 0.97 -11.34 -1.31
CA ILE A 121 0.97 -11.81 -2.70
C ILE A 121 2.30 -11.39 -3.34
N ARG A 122 2.81 -12.20 -4.24
CA ARG A 122 4.04 -11.92 -4.99
C ARG A 122 3.96 -10.59 -5.71
N PHE A 123 4.99 -9.77 -5.53
CA PHE A 123 5.11 -8.48 -6.21
C PHE A 123 5.23 -8.60 -7.74
N ASP A 124 5.74 -9.74 -8.23
CA ASP A 124 6.04 -10.03 -9.63
C ASP A 124 5.02 -10.99 -10.29
N ASP A 125 3.83 -11.13 -9.69
CA ASP A 125 2.80 -12.02 -10.24
C ASP A 125 2.32 -11.52 -11.61
N GLU A 126 2.46 -12.36 -12.64
CA GLU A 126 2.10 -12.03 -14.01
C GLU A 126 0.60 -11.76 -14.21
N ALA A 127 -0.25 -12.39 -13.38
CA ALA A 127 -1.69 -12.17 -13.46
C ALA A 127 -2.08 -10.75 -13.04
N ILE A 128 -1.29 -10.11 -12.17
CA ILE A 128 -1.48 -8.71 -11.79
C ILE A 128 -0.74 -7.80 -12.78
N GLY A 129 0.50 -8.16 -13.14
CA GLY A 129 1.29 -7.49 -14.15
C GLY A 129 1.81 -6.11 -13.76
N ILE A 130 2.19 -5.92 -12.49
CA ILE A 130 2.72 -4.64 -12.01
C ILE A 130 4.06 -4.34 -12.70
N GLU A 131 4.17 -3.15 -13.30
CA GLU A 131 5.41 -2.65 -13.91
C GLU A 131 6.23 -1.87 -12.88
N TRP A 132 7.27 -2.51 -12.36
CA TRP A 132 8.18 -1.88 -11.41
C TRP A 132 9.31 -1.16 -12.16
N PRO A 133 9.58 0.13 -11.87
CA PRO A 133 10.55 0.92 -12.63
C PRO A 133 12.01 0.73 -12.22
N VAL A 134 12.31 -0.31 -11.47
CA VAL A 134 13.66 -0.69 -11.02
C VAL A 134 13.94 -2.11 -11.44
N ALA A 135 15.15 -2.39 -11.94
CA ALA A 135 15.54 -3.72 -12.36
C ALA A 135 15.47 -4.71 -11.19
N THR A 136 15.01 -5.93 -11.47
CA THR A 136 14.79 -6.97 -10.44
C THR A 136 16.05 -7.22 -9.60
N GLU A 137 17.23 -7.14 -10.21
CA GLU A 137 18.52 -7.34 -9.54
C GLU A 137 18.84 -6.27 -8.49
N GLN A 138 18.20 -5.11 -8.57
CA GLN A 138 18.36 -4.00 -7.63
C GLN A 138 17.30 -3.98 -6.52
N LEU A 139 16.33 -4.87 -6.58
CA LEU A 139 15.26 -4.94 -5.58
C LEU A 139 15.77 -5.59 -4.30
N LEU A 140 15.38 -5.01 -3.18
CA LEU A 140 15.66 -5.52 -1.84
C LEU A 140 14.34 -5.96 -1.19
N LEU A 141 14.16 -7.26 -1.08
CA LEU A 141 12.97 -7.90 -0.53
C LEU A 141 13.29 -8.54 0.80
N SER A 142 12.31 -8.56 1.72
CA SER A 142 12.37 -9.46 2.87
C SER A 142 12.20 -10.91 2.42
N ASP A 143 12.67 -11.87 3.24
CA ASP A 143 12.45 -13.30 2.97
C ASP A 143 10.96 -13.62 2.81
N LYS A 144 10.13 -13.03 3.65
CA LYS A 144 8.68 -13.17 3.59
C LYS A 144 8.10 -12.73 2.25
N ASP A 145 8.50 -11.56 1.76
CA ASP A 145 8.00 -11.03 0.50
C ASP A 145 8.53 -11.81 -0.70
N GLY A 146 9.75 -12.35 -0.60
CA GLY A 146 10.35 -13.22 -1.60
C GLY A 146 9.68 -14.60 -1.72
N HIS A 147 8.93 -15.03 -0.70
CA HIS A 147 8.23 -16.32 -0.65
C HIS A 147 6.70 -16.18 -0.59
N ALA A 148 6.18 -15.02 -0.94
CA ALA A 148 4.73 -14.78 -0.95
C ALA A 148 4.01 -15.66 -1.99
N VAL A 149 2.73 -15.92 -1.76
CA VAL A 149 1.93 -16.77 -2.64
C VAL A 149 1.59 -16.08 -3.96
N SER A 150 1.23 -16.87 -4.97
CA SER A 150 0.73 -16.32 -6.23
C SER A 150 -0.67 -15.72 -6.06
N PHE A 151 -1.04 -14.82 -6.96
CA PHE A 151 -2.37 -14.23 -6.95
C PHE A 151 -3.49 -15.28 -6.95
N LYS A 152 -3.36 -16.32 -7.77
CA LYS A 152 -4.36 -17.39 -7.87
C LYS A 152 -4.55 -18.19 -6.58
N ASP A 153 -3.53 -18.25 -5.73
CA ASP A 153 -3.54 -19.02 -4.48
C ASP A 153 -3.85 -18.12 -3.25
N ALA A 154 -4.07 -16.84 -3.48
CA ALA A 154 -4.35 -15.88 -2.44
C ALA A 154 -5.77 -15.97 -1.90
N VAL A 155 -5.96 -15.53 -0.67
CA VAL A 155 -7.29 -15.38 -0.07
C VAL A 155 -7.84 -14.00 -0.43
N TYR A 156 -9.03 -13.96 -0.99
CA TYR A 156 -9.68 -12.73 -1.44
C TYR A 156 -10.78 -12.29 -0.48
N TYR A 157 -11.32 -11.11 -0.74
CA TYR A 157 -12.54 -10.60 -0.09
C TYR A 157 -13.76 -10.86 -0.97
N GLU A 158 -14.91 -11.11 -0.32
CA GLU A 158 -16.19 -11.30 -1.02
C GLU A 158 -16.74 -9.98 -1.63
#